data_c7d3740dc5cfdfa457beb4992aafcfd2
#
_entry.id   c7d3740dc5cfdfa457beb4992aafcfd2
#
_cell.length_a   1.000
_cell.length_b   1.000
_cell.length_c   1.000
_cell.angle_alpha   90.00
_cell.angle_beta   90.00
_cell.angle_gamma   90.00
#
_symmetry.space_group_name_H-M   'P 1'
#
loop_
_entity.id
_entity.type
_entity.pdbx_description
1 polymer ?
#
loop_
_entity_poly.entity_id
_entity_poly.type
_entity_poly.pdbx_seq_one_letter_code
_entity_poly.pdbx_strand_id
1 'polypeptide(L)'
;MGYRSDVLIIYHGPKEVVQAFAVAAKLGGYEKAIAKMSFKDSLNDCALGVRFNAVKWCISYSDVSIHENLWDYAQEFKNLSGSFCRIGEDDDDNEKRSFGEAFDPVSLDRSISCDYDF
;
A
#
# COMPACT_ATOMS: atom_id res chain seq x y z
N MET A 1 -12.21 -7.80 22.66
CA MET A 1 -11.05 -7.88 21.74
C MET A 1 -11.50 -7.48 20.36
N GLY A 2 -10.70 -6.68 19.68
CA GLY A 2 -10.99 -6.28 18.31
C GLY A 2 -10.49 -7.30 17.30
N TYR A 3 -11.15 -7.36 16.16
CA TYR A 3 -10.72 -8.13 15.00
C TYR A 3 -9.41 -7.53 14.44
N ARG A 4 -8.43 -8.37 14.15
CA ARG A 4 -7.12 -7.93 13.70
C ARG A 4 -6.81 -8.41 12.30
N SER A 5 -6.02 -7.63 11.59
CA SER A 5 -5.64 -7.93 10.21
C SER A 5 -4.15 -7.65 9.99
N ASP A 6 -3.58 -8.39 9.05
CA ASP A 6 -2.28 -8.05 8.46
C ASP A 6 -2.54 -7.33 7.15
N VAL A 7 -1.87 -6.21 6.93
CA VAL A 7 -2.10 -5.33 5.77
C VAL A 7 -0.77 -4.98 5.12
N LEU A 8 -0.71 -5.06 3.80
CA LEU A 8 0.40 -4.54 3.01
C LEU A 8 -0.16 -3.59 1.95
N ILE A 9 0.36 -2.36 1.92
CA ILE A 9 0.03 -1.37 0.90
C ILE A 9 1.33 -0.99 0.21
N ILE A 10 1.35 -1.09 -1.12
CA ILE A 10 2.54 -0.78 -1.90
C ILE A 10 2.15 0.01 -3.17
N TYR A 11 2.90 1.06 -3.44
CA TYR A 11 2.84 1.83 -4.69
C TYR A 11 4.16 1.62 -5.40
N HIS A 12 4.12 1.27 -6.68
CA HIS A 12 5.32 0.89 -7.41
C HIS A 12 5.27 1.34 -8.86
N GLY A 13 6.41 1.34 -9.51
CA GLY A 13 6.56 1.73 -10.90
C GLY A 13 7.91 2.39 -11.16
N PRO A 14 8.04 3.15 -12.25
CA PRO A 14 9.27 3.88 -12.54
C PRO A 14 9.64 4.81 -11.38
N LYS A 15 10.93 4.88 -11.10
CA LYS A 15 11.45 5.59 -9.92
C LYS A 15 10.99 7.04 -9.85
N GLU A 16 11.02 7.74 -10.98
CA GLU A 16 10.60 9.14 -11.05
C GLU A 16 9.12 9.31 -10.70
N VAL A 17 8.29 8.37 -11.14
CA VAL A 17 6.84 8.40 -10.90
C VAL A 17 6.56 8.20 -9.42
N VAL A 18 7.19 7.20 -8.80
CA VAL A 18 6.99 6.91 -7.38
C VAL A 18 7.47 8.06 -6.50
N GLN A 19 8.62 8.65 -6.82
CA GLN A 19 9.15 9.79 -6.09
C GLN A 19 8.25 11.02 -6.23
N ALA A 20 7.76 11.29 -7.43
CA ALA A 20 6.84 12.40 -7.66
C ALA A 20 5.52 12.21 -6.92
N PHE A 21 5.01 10.98 -6.90
CA PHE A 21 3.82 10.64 -6.12
C PHE A 21 4.02 10.92 -4.63
N ALA A 22 5.15 10.49 -4.07
CA ALA A 22 5.44 10.69 -2.64
C ALA A 22 5.47 12.18 -2.28
N VAL A 23 6.11 13.01 -3.11
CA VAL A 23 6.16 14.47 -2.89
C VAL A 23 4.76 15.08 -2.98
N ALA A 24 4.02 14.73 -4.02
CA ALA A 24 2.66 15.26 -4.23
C ALA A 24 1.72 14.86 -3.09
N ALA A 25 1.84 13.61 -2.61
CA ALA A 25 1.01 13.12 -1.50
C ALA A 25 1.31 13.88 -0.20
N LYS A 26 2.58 14.16 0.08
CA LYS A 26 2.94 14.96 1.27
C LYS A 26 2.34 16.36 1.21
N LEU A 27 2.40 16.99 0.05
CA LEU A 27 1.82 18.33 -0.15
C LEU A 27 0.29 18.30 -0.15
N GLY A 28 -0.30 17.17 -0.54
CA GLY A 28 -1.75 16.99 -0.65
C GLY A 28 -2.44 16.61 0.66
N GLY A 29 -1.74 16.58 1.77
CA GLY A 29 -2.34 16.25 3.07
C GLY A 29 -2.16 14.81 3.54
N TYR A 30 -1.38 14.01 2.84
CA TYR A 30 -1.15 12.59 3.17
C TYR A 30 0.22 12.35 3.83
N GLU A 31 0.82 13.38 4.38
CA GLU A 31 2.15 13.29 4.98
C GLU A 31 2.24 12.21 6.05
N LYS A 32 1.22 12.09 6.90
CA LYS A 32 1.21 11.08 7.97
C LYS A 32 1.25 9.66 7.44
N ALA A 33 0.56 9.40 6.32
CA ALA A 33 0.59 8.09 5.68
C ALA A 33 1.95 7.81 5.05
N ILE A 34 2.49 8.79 4.31
CA ILE A 34 3.79 8.65 3.65
C ILE A 34 4.92 8.48 4.68
N ALA A 35 4.83 9.15 5.83
CA ALA A 35 5.85 9.06 6.87
C ALA A 35 6.05 7.64 7.42
N LYS A 36 5.02 6.80 7.36
CA LYS A 36 5.09 5.41 7.80
C LYS A 36 5.61 4.46 6.72
N MET A 37 5.75 4.95 5.50
CA MET A 37 6.15 4.14 4.35
C MET A 37 7.66 4.17 4.14
N SER A 38 8.18 3.15 3.49
CA SER A 38 9.59 3.04 3.13
C SER A 38 9.74 2.88 1.63
N PHE A 39 10.84 3.39 1.09
CA PHE A 39 11.23 3.18 -0.30
C PHE A 39 12.09 1.93 -0.42
N LYS A 40 11.81 1.11 -1.43
CA LYS A 40 12.64 -0.04 -1.81
C LYS A 40 12.95 0.07 -3.29
N ASP A 41 14.22 0.06 -3.64
CA ASP A 41 14.66 0.19 -5.03
C ASP A 41 14.92 -1.17 -5.66
N SER A 42 14.59 -1.28 -6.94
CA SER A 42 15.04 -2.33 -7.84
C SER A 42 15.81 -1.66 -8.98
N LEU A 43 16.25 -2.42 -10.00
CA LEU A 43 17.14 -1.89 -11.06
C LEU A 43 16.59 -0.62 -11.72
N ASN A 44 15.35 -0.64 -12.17
CA ASN A 44 14.73 0.50 -12.87
C ASN A 44 13.45 0.98 -12.19
N ASP A 45 13.00 0.25 -11.17
CA ASP A 45 11.73 0.49 -10.51
C ASP A 45 11.95 0.83 -9.05
N CYS A 46 10.92 1.39 -8.46
CA CYS A 46 10.89 1.73 -7.05
C CYS A 46 9.55 1.31 -6.47
N ALA A 47 9.55 0.96 -5.20
CA ALA A 47 8.32 0.69 -4.47
C ALA A 47 8.30 1.54 -3.21
N LEU A 48 7.13 2.09 -2.91
CA LEU A 48 6.86 2.83 -1.67
C LEU A 48 5.75 2.08 -0.95
N GLY A 49 6.02 1.54 0.23
CA GLY A 49 5.04 0.70 0.88
C GLY A 49 5.18 0.64 2.39
N VAL A 50 4.18 0.03 3.01
CA VAL A 50 4.10 -0.17 4.45
C VAL A 50 3.40 -1.49 4.73
N ARG A 51 3.90 -2.20 5.76
CA ARG A 51 3.28 -3.42 6.28
C ARG A 51 2.82 -3.18 7.71
N PHE A 52 1.58 -3.52 7.97
CA PHE A 52 1.01 -3.53 9.32
C PHE A 52 0.68 -4.96 9.71
N ASN A 53 1.09 -5.38 10.89
CA ASN A 53 0.81 -6.72 11.39
C ASN A 53 -0.11 -6.63 12.60
N ALA A 54 -1.16 -7.45 12.60
CA ALA A 54 -2.11 -7.58 13.70
C ALA A 54 -2.73 -6.24 14.11
N VAL A 55 -3.19 -5.45 13.14
CA VAL A 55 -3.81 -4.15 13.39
C VAL A 55 -5.33 -4.22 13.24
N LYS A 56 -6.02 -3.30 13.89
CA LYS A 56 -7.47 -3.13 13.69
C LYS A 56 -7.67 -2.25 12.46
N TRP A 57 -8.06 -2.88 11.34
CA TRP A 57 -8.25 -2.18 10.08
C TRP A 57 -9.73 -1.80 9.92
N CYS A 58 -10.08 -0.62 10.37
CA CYS A 58 -11.44 -0.10 10.31
C CYS A 58 -11.44 1.29 9.70
N ILE A 59 -12.25 1.48 8.64
CA ILE A 59 -12.30 2.73 7.87
C ILE A 59 -12.71 3.94 8.73
N SER A 60 -13.37 3.73 9.84
CA SER A 60 -13.76 4.83 10.74
C SER A 60 -12.57 5.37 11.54
N TYR A 61 -11.46 4.64 11.61
CA TYR A 61 -10.26 5.14 12.27
C TYR A 61 -9.49 6.09 11.32
N SER A 62 -9.05 7.22 11.86
CA SER A 62 -8.35 8.22 11.03
C SER A 62 -7.06 7.68 10.42
N ASP A 63 -6.35 6.79 11.11
CA ASP A 63 -5.13 6.16 10.60
C ASP A 63 -5.40 5.25 9.41
N VAL A 64 -6.55 4.59 9.38
CA VAL A 64 -6.95 3.73 8.28
C VAL A 64 -7.51 4.55 7.13
N SER A 65 -8.37 5.52 7.43
CA SER A 65 -9.02 6.33 6.40
C SER A 65 -8.01 7.14 5.58
N ILE A 66 -6.91 7.60 6.18
CA ILE A 66 -5.89 8.33 5.45
C ILE A 66 -5.23 7.44 4.38
N HIS A 67 -5.01 6.15 4.68
CA HIS A 67 -4.46 5.21 3.70
C HIS A 67 -5.47 4.88 2.60
N GLU A 68 -6.74 4.74 2.94
CA GLU A 68 -7.79 4.52 1.94
C GLU A 68 -7.93 5.72 1.00
N ASN A 69 -7.88 6.94 1.54
CA ASN A 69 -7.93 8.15 0.74
C ASN A 69 -6.68 8.30 -0.13
N LEU A 70 -5.52 7.94 0.39
CA LEU A 70 -4.27 7.94 -0.37
C LEU A 70 -4.33 6.95 -1.54
N TRP A 71 -4.94 5.77 -1.32
CA TRP A 71 -5.15 4.78 -2.36
C TRP A 71 -5.96 5.36 -3.53
N ASP A 72 -7.05 6.05 -3.24
CA ASP A 72 -7.87 6.69 -4.27
C ASP A 72 -7.08 7.79 -4.99
N TYR A 73 -6.34 8.60 -4.25
CA TYR A 73 -5.51 9.67 -4.81
C TYR A 73 -4.43 9.10 -5.74
N ALA A 74 -3.81 8.00 -5.36
CA ALA A 74 -2.73 7.37 -6.12
C ALA A 74 -3.19 6.91 -7.51
N GLN A 75 -4.44 6.52 -7.65
CA GLN A 75 -4.98 6.05 -8.92
C GLN A 75 -5.03 7.13 -9.99
N GLU A 76 -4.90 8.40 -9.61
CA GLU A 76 -4.87 9.52 -10.55
C GLU A 76 -3.49 9.72 -11.19
N PHE A 77 -2.46 9.06 -10.69
CA PHE A 77 -1.09 9.20 -11.21
C PHE A 77 -0.85 8.25 -12.37
N LYS A 78 -0.50 8.82 -13.51
CA LYS A 78 -0.14 8.05 -14.70
C LYS A 78 1.15 7.28 -14.46
N ASN A 79 1.18 6.03 -14.91
CA ASN A 79 2.32 5.12 -14.80
C ASN A 79 2.63 4.64 -13.36
N LEU A 80 1.82 5.04 -12.39
CA LEU A 80 1.90 4.50 -11.04
C LEU A 80 1.02 3.27 -10.95
N SER A 81 1.50 2.24 -10.27
CA SER A 81 0.74 1.03 -9.97
C SER A 81 0.70 0.84 -8.46
N GLY A 82 -0.29 0.09 -8.00
CA GLY A 82 -0.41 -0.17 -6.58
C GLY A 82 -1.03 -1.52 -6.28
N SER A 83 -0.73 -2.04 -5.10
CA SER A 83 -1.31 -3.26 -4.57
C SER A 83 -1.66 -3.07 -3.10
N PHE A 84 -2.83 -3.55 -2.74
CA PHE A 84 -3.33 -3.56 -1.37
C PHE A 84 -3.75 -4.97 -1.04
N CYS A 85 -3.22 -5.53 0.06
CA CYS A 85 -3.59 -6.84 0.55
C CYS A 85 -3.91 -6.78 2.02
N ARG A 86 -4.97 -7.46 2.43
CA ARG A 86 -5.36 -7.60 3.82
C ARG A 86 -5.77 -9.04 4.10
N ILE A 87 -5.24 -9.59 5.17
CA ILE A 87 -5.64 -10.89 5.69
C ILE A 87 -6.20 -10.67 7.10
N GLY A 88 -7.49 -11.01 7.29
CA GLY A 88 -8.13 -10.97 8.59
C GLY A 88 -7.89 -12.23 9.40
N GLU A 89 -8.49 -12.32 10.57
CA GLU A 89 -8.36 -13.46 11.46
C GLU A 89 -9.08 -14.70 10.94
N ASP A 90 -10.16 -14.52 10.18
CA ASP A 90 -10.90 -15.64 9.59
C ASP A 90 -10.24 -16.06 8.26
N ASP A 91 -10.23 -17.34 7.97
CA ASP A 91 -9.58 -17.89 6.79
C ASP A 91 -10.13 -17.32 5.49
N ASP A 92 -11.40 -16.95 5.45
CA ASP A 92 -12.06 -16.41 4.27
C ASP A 92 -12.01 -14.88 4.20
N ASP A 93 -11.48 -14.20 5.22
CA ASP A 93 -11.45 -12.75 5.25
C ASP A 93 -10.16 -12.20 4.67
N ASN A 94 -10.09 -12.27 3.35
CA ASN A 94 -8.95 -11.78 2.59
C ASN A 94 -9.42 -10.73 1.61
N GLU A 95 -8.60 -9.69 1.43
CA GLU A 95 -8.89 -8.64 0.46
C GLU A 95 -7.63 -8.34 -0.34
N LYS A 96 -7.78 -8.26 -1.66
CA LYS A 96 -6.70 -7.84 -2.55
C LYS A 96 -7.25 -6.85 -3.57
N ARG A 97 -6.57 -5.70 -3.66
CA ARG A 97 -6.88 -4.66 -4.65
C ARG A 97 -5.60 -4.29 -5.40
N SER A 98 -5.73 -3.94 -6.65
CA SER A 98 -4.59 -3.45 -7.43
C SER A 98 -5.05 -2.45 -8.47
N PHE A 99 -4.13 -1.62 -8.92
CA PHE A 99 -4.35 -0.72 -10.06
C PHE A 99 -3.04 -0.54 -10.81
N GLY A 100 -3.15 -0.02 -12.05
CA GLY A 100 -2.02 0.23 -12.91
C GLY A 100 -1.64 -0.98 -13.75
N GLU A 101 -0.64 -0.81 -14.63
CA GLU A 101 -0.28 -1.81 -15.64
C GLU A 101 0.99 -2.60 -15.28
N ALA A 102 1.72 -2.18 -14.24
CA ALA A 102 2.93 -2.87 -13.84
C ALA A 102 2.63 -4.23 -13.24
N PHE A 103 3.60 -5.15 -13.36
CA PHE A 103 3.48 -6.47 -12.76
C PHE A 103 3.27 -6.35 -11.25
N ASP A 104 2.27 -7.06 -10.73
CA ASP A 104 1.93 -7.02 -9.32
C ASP A 104 2.97 -7.79 -8.48
N PRO A 105 3.74 -7.12 -7.62
CA PRO A 105 4.77 -7.78 -6.82
C PRO A 105 4.24 -8.52 -5.60
N VAL A 106 2.93 -8.46 -5.35
CA VAL A 106 2.31 -9.00 -4.13
C VAL A 106 1.53 -10.27 -4.44
N SER A 107 1.73 -11.28 -3.63
CA SER A 107 0.96 -12.53 -3.68
C SER A 107 0.24 -12.73 -2.35
N LEU A 108 -1.01 -13.19 -2.44
CA LEU A 108 -1.84 -13.45 -1.28
C LEU A 108 -2.25 -14.93 -1.27
N ASP A 109 -1.87 -15.63 -0.22
CA ASP A 109 -2.32 -16.99 0.08
C ASP A 109 -2.71 -17.02 1.56
N ARG A 110 -2.07 -17.79 2.39
CA ARG A 110 -2.28 -17.77 3.84
C ARG A 110 -1.50 -16.63 4.50
N SER A 111 -0.60 -16.05 3.77
CA SER A 111 0.17 -14.89 4.19
C SER A 111 0.36 -13.95 3.00
N ILE A 112 0.76 -12.74 3.28
CA ILE A 112 1.05 -11.75 2.24
C ILE A 112 2.53 -11.85 1.89
N SER A 113 2.83 -12.16 0.62
CA SER A 113 4.18 -12.22 0.09
C SER A 113 4.40 -11.08 -0.90
N CYS A 114 5.60 -10.53 -0.94
CA CYS A 114 5.93 -9.42 -1.82
C CYS A 114 7.36 -9.57 -2.33
N ASP A 115 7.60 -9.17 -3.59
CA ASP A 115 8.93 -9.18 -4.19
C ASP A 115 9.87 -8.14 -3.56
N TYR A 116 9.29 -7.14 -2.89
CA TYR A 116 10.04 -6.16 -2.11
C TYR A 116 10.00 -6.52 -0.63
N ASP A 117 11.05 -6.18 0.09
CA ASP A 117 11.18 -6.48 1.52
C ASP A 117 10.51 -5.39 2.37
N PHE A 118 9.23 -5.56 2.60
CA PHE A 118 8.47 -4.71 3.51
C PHE A 118 8.07 -5.43 4.78
#